data_14e23818eb2a8cd313349d5023db7567
#
_entry.id   14e23818eb2a8cd313349d5023db7567
#
_cell.length_a   1.000
_cell.length_b   1.000
_cell.length_c   1.000
_cell.angle_alpha   90.00
_cell.angle_beta   90.00
_cell.angle_gamma   90.00
#
_symmetry.space_group_name_H-M   'P 1'
#
loop_
_entity.id
_entity.type
_entity.pdbx_description
1 polymer ?
#
loop_
_entity_poly.entity_id
_entity_poly.type
_entity_poly.pdbx_seq_one_letter_code
_entity_poly.pdbx_strand_id
1 'polypeptide(L)'
;MCRFVNDEGKVLERFLGLKHIEKCTSIALKEALVGMISSHKLSMSMIRGQGYDGASNMRGEFNGVQKLVRDQNPYAFYVHCFAHQLQLVVVAVSTSTPAIADFCTMSL
;
A
#
# COMPACT_ATOMS: atom_id res chain seq x y z
N MET A 1 -7.65 1.80 -0.82
CA MET A 1 -8.60 0.71 -0.51
C MET A 1 -8.63 0.48 0.99
N CYS A 2 -9.81 0.39 1.56
CA CYS A 2 -9.98 0.12 2.99
C CYS A 2 -10.62 -1.25 3.19
N ARG A 3 -10.03 -2.06 4.07
CA ARG A 3 -10.58 -3.37 4.47
C ARG A 3 -11.03 -3.27 5.92
N PHE A 4 -12.22 -3.76 6.21
CA PHE A 4 -12.78 -3.72 7.55
C PHE A 4 -13.73 -4.89 7.77
N VAL A 5 -14.07 -5.14 9.04
CA VAL A 5 -15.05 -6.15 9.43
C VAL A 5 -16.33 -5.43 9.84
N ASN A 6 -17.46 -5.83 9.25
CA ASN A 6 -18.76 -5.25 9.59
C ASN A 6 -19.35 -5.87 10.87
N ASP A 7 -20.51 -5.39 11.27
CA ASP A 7 -21.19 -5.87 12.47
C ASP A 7 -21.59 -7.36 12.41
N GLU A 8 -21.70 -7.91 11.19
CA GLU A 8 -22.00 -9.33 10.97
C GLU A 8 -20.75 -10.22 10.98
N GLY A 9 -19.56 -9.65 11.18
CA GLY A 9 -18.29 -10.38 11.17
C GLY A 9 -17.73 -10.66 9.79
N LYS A 10 -18.27 -10.06 8.74
CA LYS A 10 -17.77 -10.21 7.37
C LYS A 10 -16.68 -9.20 7.05
N VAL A 11 -15.64 -9.67 6.35
CA VAL A 11 -14.57 -8.80 5.83
C VAL A 11 -15.07 -8.14 4.55
N LEU A 12 -15.03 -6.81 4.53
CA LEU A 12 -15.44 -6.00 3.40
C LEU A 12 -14.29 -5.10 2.95
N GLU A 13 -14.26 -4.80 1.66
CA GLU A 13 -13.33 -3.84 1.09
C GLU A 13 -14.12 -2.70 0.44
N ARG A 14 -13.67 -1.47 0.64
CA ARG A 14 -14.26 -0.27 0.04
C ARG A 14 -13.17 0.61 -0.53
N PHE A 15 -13.44 1.14 -1.70
CA PHE A 15 -12.60 2.15 -2.32
C PHE A 15 -12.88 3.49 -1.64
N LEU A 16 -11.86 4.10 -1.05
CA LEU A 16 -12.00 5.39 -0.37
C LEU A 16 -11.80 6.58 -1.30
N GLY A 17 -10.94 6.45 -2.29
CA GLY A 17 -10.67 7.51 -3.23
C GLY A 17 -9.26 7.47 -3.78
N LEU A 18 -8.97 8.45 -4.62
CA LEU A 18 -7.64 8.70 -5.17
C LEU A 18 -7.20 10.08 -4.75
N LYS A 19 -5.92 10.24 -4.48
CA LYS A 19 -5.33 11.54 -4.19
C LYS A 19 -4.09 11.75 -5.01
N HIS A 20 -4.05 12.86 -5.76
CA HIS A 20 -2.86 13.28 -6.47
C HIS A 20 -1.82 13.81 -5.47
N ILE A 21 -0.58 13.36 -5.60
CA ILE A 21 0.51 13.74 -4.71
C ILE A 21 1.67 14.26 -5.57
N GLU A 22 2.06 15.51 -5.34
CA GLU A 22 3.16 16.11 -6.09
C GLU A 22 4.53 15.65 -5.58
N LYS A 23 4.64 15.43 -4.27
CA LYS A 23 5.89 15.00 -3.63
C LYS A 23 5.71 13.59 -3.08
N CYS A 24 6.62 12.69 -3.44
CA CYS A 24 6.60 11.30 -3.00
C CYS A 24 7.46 11.05 -1.75
N THR A 25 7.67 12.06 -0.92
CA THR A 25 8.35 11.88 0.36
C THR A 25 7.44 11.13 1.34
N SER A 26 8.05 10.41 2.28
CA SER A 26 7.31 9.66 3.29
C SER A 26 6.36 10.55 4.09
N ILE A 27 6.80 11.74 4.45
CA ILE A 27 6.00 12.70 5.22
C ILE A 27 4.79 13.17 4.41
N ALA A 28 5.00 13.54 3.14
CA ALA A 28 3.90 13.98 2.27
C ALA A 28 2.88 12.87 2.03
N LEU A 29 3.34 11.64 1.84
CA LEU A 29 2.47 10.47 1.68
C LEU A 29 1.68 10.18 2.95
N LYS A 30 2.31 10.26 4.12
CA LYS A 30 1.62 10.11 5.40
C LYS A 30 0.55 11.18 5.60
N GLU A 31 0.87 12.43 5.34
CA GLU A 31 -0.09 13.55 5.47
C GLU A 31 -1.29 13.36 4.54
N ALA A 32 -1.06 12.92 3.30
CA ALA A 32 -2.12 12.61 2.36
C ALA A 32 -3.02 11.47 2.87
N LEU A 33 -2.42 10.44 3.44
CA LEU A 33 -3.14 9.31 4.02
C LEU A 33 -4.00 9.76 5.21
N VAL A 34 -3.44 10.52 6.13
CA VAL A 34 -4.16 11.05 7.29
C VAL A 34 -5.33 11.93 6.83
N GLY A 35 -5.11 12.80 5.85
CA GLY A 35 -6.16 13.65 5.30
C GLY A 35 -7.30 12.85 4.69
N MET A 36 -6.98 11.80 3.94
CA MET A 36 -8.00 10.94 3.33
C MET A 36 -8.81 10.18 4.39
N ILE A 37 -8.13 9.62 5.39
CA ILE A 37 -8.78 8.90 6.49
C ILE A 37 -9.68 9.85 7.26
N SER A 38 -9.21 11.04 7.58
CA SER A 38 -9.98 12.05 8.32
C SER A 38 -11.21 12.53 7.54
N SER A 39 -11.10 12.66 6.21
CA SER A 39 -12.23 13.06 5.36
C SER A 39 -13.38 12.06 5.40
N HIS A 40 -13.10 10.80 5.71
CA HIS A 40 -14.10 9.74 5.89
C HIS A 40 -14.51 9.55 7.35
N LYS A 41 -14.17 10.47 8.23
CA LYS A 41 -14.48 10.43 9.66
C LYS A 41 -13.87 9.23 10.38
N LEU A 42 -12.74 8.74 9.86
CA LEU A 42 -11.98 7.67 10.48
C LEU A 42 -10.76 8.24 11.21
N SER A 43 -10.30 7.54 12.21
CA SER A 43 -9.14 7.93 13.03
C SER A 43 -7.96 7.01 12.76
N MET A 44 -6.76 7.56 12.79
CA MET A 44 -5.52 6.76 12.70
C MET A 44 -5.42 5.72 13.82
N SER A 45 -6.02 5.98 14.99
CA SER A 45 -6.02 5.04 16.11
C SER A 45 -6.84 3.77 15.84
N MET A 46 -7.73 3.81 14.86
CA MET A 46 -8.59 2.67 14.49
C MET A 46 -7.90 1.70 13.52
N ILE A 47 -6.76 2.06 12.94
CA ILE A 47 -6.04 1.23 11.98
C ILE A 47 -5.37 0.07 12.69
N ARG A 48 -5.52 -1.14 12.16
CA ARG A 48 -4.89 -2.36 12.66
C ARG A 48 -3.92 -2.98 11.67
N GLY A 49 -3.85 -2.44 10.46
CA GLY A 49 -2.94 -2.92 9.45
C GLY A 49 -2.75 -1.92 8.34
N GLN A 50 -1.63 -2.00 7.65
CA GLN A 50 -1.32 -1.18 6.49
C GLN A 50 -0.52 -2.01 5.49
N GLY A 51 -0.80 -1.81 4.22
CA GLY A 51 -0.14 -2.54 3.15
C GLY A 51 0.23 -1.64 1.99
N TYR A 52 1.47 -1.74 1.54
CA TYR A 52 1.99 -0.95 0.43
C TYR A 52 2.91 -1.81 -0.42
N ASP A 53 3.34 -1.29 -1.57
CA ASP A 53 4.41 -1.91 -2.32
C ASP A 53 5.75 -1.84 -1.56
N GLY A 54 6.79 -2.47 -2.12
CA GLY A 54 8.09 -2.53 -1.47
C GLY A 54 9.00 -1.31 -1.66
N ALA A 55 8.46 -0.20 -2.15
CA ALA A 55 9.24 1.02 -2.34
C ALA A 55 9.80 1.54 -1.01
N SER A 56 11.01 2.08 -1.01
CA SER A 56 11.70 2.50 0.20
C SER A 56 10.97 3.61 0.95
N ASN A 57 10.28 4.50 0.23
CA ASN A 57 9.49 5.56 0.85
C ASN A 57 8.24 5.04 1.57
N MET A 58 7.81 3.82 1.27
CA MET A 58 6.67 3.18 1.90
C MET A 58 7.07 2.27 3.07
N ARG A 59 7.98 1.33 2.81
CA ARG A 59 8.36 0.31 3.80
C ARG A 59 9.57 0.66 4.65
N GLY A 60 10.29 1.75 4.33
CA GLY A 60 11.54 2.10 5.01
C GLY A 60 11.43 1.98 6.53
N GLU A 61 12.36 1.24 7.12
CA GLU A 61 12.32 0.85 8.54
C GLU A 61 12.46 2.04 9.48
N PHE A 62 13.16 3.07 9.04
CA PHE A 62 13.40 4.27 9.86
C PHE A 62 12.51 5.45 9.46
N ASN A 63 12.32 5.69 8.17
CA ASN A 63 11.65 6.88 7.67
C ASN A 63 10.54 6.59 6.64
N GLY A 64 10.20 5.34 6.40
CA GLY A 64 9.11 5.00 5.47
C GLY A 64 7.74 5.34 6.04
N VAL A 65 6.73 5.41 5.17
CA VAL A 65 5.35 5.69 5.57
C VAL A 65 4.89 4.71 6.66
N GLN A 66 5.22 3.43 6.53
CA GLN A 66 4.83 2.42 7.52
C GLN A 66 5.37 2.74 8.91
N LYS A 67 6.57 3.25 9.00
CA LYS A 67 7.17 3.63 10.29
C LYS A 67 6.48 4.86 10.87
N LEU A 68 6.24 5.87 10.05
CA LEU A 68 5.57 7.10 10.48
C LEU A 68 4.15 6.82 10.97
N VAL A 69 3.42 5.91 10.32
CA VAL A 69 2.09 5.50 10.77
C VAL A 69 2.18 4.71 12.07
N ARG A 70 3.13 3.79 12.19
CA ARG A 70 3.31 3.00 13.42
C ARG A 70 3.76 3.82 14.61
N ASP A 71 4.44 4.93 14.39
CA ASP A 71 4.81 5.84 15.49
C ASP A 71 3.58 6.47 16.13
N GLN A 72 2.52 6.71 15.35
CA GLN A 72 1.24 7.18 15.88
C GLN A 72 0.36 6.04 16.40
N ASN A 73 0.44 4.87 15.77
CA ASN A 73 -0.38 3.72 16.12
C ASN A 73 0.45 2.44 16.00
N PRO A 74 1.02 1.93 17.09
CA PRO A 74 1.86 0.71 17.06
C PRO A 74 1.12 -0.54 16.58
N TYR A 75 -0.21 -0.54 16.62
CA TYR A 75 -1.01 -1.69 16.17
C TYR A 75 -1.27 -1.72 14.67
N ALA A 76 -0.87 -0.69 13.93
CA ALA A 76 -0.98 -0.63 12.47
C ALA A 76 0.16 -1.43 11.83
N PHE A 77 0.11 -2.75 11.89
CA PHE A 77 1.17 -3.62 11.38
C PHE A 77 1.28 -3.50 9.86
N TYR A 78 2.52 -3.42 9.38
CA TYR A 78 2.81 -3.33 7.95
C TYR A 78 2.94 -4.70 7.32
N VAL A 79 2.36 -4.84 6.13
CA VAL A 79 2.61 -5.98 5.23
C VAL A 79 2.97 -5.47 3.84
N HIS A 80 3.88 -6.16 3.17
CA HIS A 80 4.16 -5.91 1.76
C HIS A 80 2.97 -6.39 0.93
N CYS A 81 2.49 -5.57 0.00
CA CYS A 81 1.35 -5.90 -0.84
C CYS A 81 1.57 -7.21 -1.59
N PHE A 82 0.69 -8.19 -1.38
CA PHE A 82 0.82 -9.51 -2.03
C PHE A 82 0.63 -9.44 -3.53
N ALA A 83 -0.24 -8.56 -4.03
CA ALA A 83 -0.42 -8.35 -5.46
C ALA A 83 0.87 -7.83 -6.11
N HIS A 84 1.57 -6.91 -5.45
CA HIS A 84 2.86 -6.41 -5.93
C HIS A 84 3.92 -7.51 -5.91
N GLN A 85 3.97 -8.33 -4.84
CA GLN A 85 4.91 -9.47 -4.76
C GLN A 85 4.65 -10.48 -5.87
N LEU A 86 3.38 -10.80 -6.14
CA LEU A 86 3.01 -11.69 -7.23
C LEU A 86 3.46 -11.13 -8.58
N GLN A 87 3.27 -9.84 -8.81
CA GLN A 87 3.72 -9.18 -10.03
C GLN A 87 5.24 -9.30 -10.21
N LEU A 88 6.02 -9.10 -9.15
CA LEU A 88 7.48 -9.26 -9.20
C LEU A 88 7.87 -10.68 -9.59
N VAL A 89 7.20 -11.70 -9.06
CA VAL A 89 7.44 -13.10 -9.42
C VAL A 89 7.11 -13.35 -10.90
N VAL A 90 5.96 -12.87 -11.37
CA VAL A 90 5.54 -13.03 -12.77
C VAL A 90 6.53 -12.36 -13.71
N VAL A 91 7.00 -11.16 -13.40
CA VAL A 91 8.01 -10.45 -14.20
C VAL A 91 9.33 -11.24 -14.22
N ALA A 92 9.79 -11.74 -13.08
CA ALA A 92 11.03 -12.52 -12.99
C ALA A 92 10.95 -13.80 -13.83
N VAL A 93 9.83 -14.53 -13.78
CA VAL A 93 9.62 -15.73 -14.59
C VAL A 93 9.54 -15.38 -16.07
N SER A 94 8.84 -14.31 -16.43
CA SER A 94 8.68 -13.86 -17.82
C SER A 94 10.02 -13.46 -18.44
N THR A 95 10.87 -12.75 -17.70
CA THR A 95 12.17 -12.31 -18.20
C THR A 95 13.19 -13.44 -18.32
N SER A 96 12.98 -14.57 -17.61
CA SER A 96 13.85 -15.75 -17.73
C SER A 96 13.60 -16.55 -19.00
N THR A 97 12.49 -16.31 -19.71
CA THR A 97 12.11 -17.01 -20.96
C THR A 97 12.10 -15.99 -22.09
N PRO A 98 13.06 -16.06 -23.07
CA PRO A 98 13.20 -15.01 -24.11
C PRO A 98 11.92 -14.72 -24.89
N ALA A 99 11.19 -15.75 -25.31
CA ALA A 99 9.95 -15.57 -26.08
C ALA A 99 8.87 -14.82 -25.29
N ILE A 100 8.75 -15.06 -24.00
CA ILE A 100 7.79 -14.38 -23.12
C ILE A 100 8.26 -12.95 -22.84
N ALA A 101 9.56 -12.77 -22.64
CA ALA A 101 10.14 -11.45 -22.43
C ALA A 101 9.87 -10.53 -23.62
N ASP A 102 10.07 -11.04 -24.85
CA ASP A 102 9.77 -10.31 -26.08
C ASP A 102 8.29 -9.94 -26.16
N PHE A 103 7.40 -10.88 -25.87
CA PHE A 103 5.95 -10.63 -25.85
C PHE A 103 5.59 -9.52 -24.85
N CYS A 104 6.12 -9.58 -23.64
CA CYS A 104 5.84 -8.57 -22.60
C CYS A 104 6.36 -7.18 -23.04
N THR A 105 7.51 -7.11 -23.67
CA THR A 105 8.07 -5.86 -24.19
C THR A 105 7.20 -5.25 -25.28
N MET A 106 6.64 -6.10 -26.17
CA MET A 106 5.74 -5.66 -27.24
C MET A 106 4.38 -5.20 -26.72
N SER A 107 3.94 -5.69 -25.58
CA SER A 107 2.63 -5.38 -24.99
C SER A 107 2.61 -4.08 -24.19
N LEU A 108 3.76 -3.52 -23.93
CA LEU A 108 3.91 -2.25 -23.25
C LEU A 108 3.97 -1.09 -24.24
#